data_a629266607f081c551d971221f26f4aa
#
_entry.id   a629266607f081c551d971221f26f4aa
#
_cell.length_a   1.000
_cell.length_b   1.000
_cell.length_c   1.000
_cell.angle_alpha   90.00
_cell.angle_beta   90.00
_cell.angle_gamma   90.00
#
_symmetry.space_group_name_H-M   'P 1'
#
loop_
_entity.id
_entity.type
_entity.pdbx_description
1 polymer ?
#
loop_
_entity_poly.entity_id
_entity_poly.type
_entity_poly.pdbx_seq_one_letter_code
_entity_poly.pdbx_strand_id
1 'polypeptide(L)'
;MKLTSTLGNDTVMSWFGGHVFSLVDGQTLKPLMALEGFGVGSAKRQPDGTFRILWKEVGFYKDLVTGAVLDTWMNPVNGERTQVMHIHNRGVNSTIAPSFKRVQGGPPGMSEARVENANYRHPDDPNSPFILPWFQVADTVSVWMDVSAVLPNPLPPKEWPRESSGATIRIAEQTLNTAKLADFSDPALSSVDYVGAWNRFSPWLPWMLMGGRPGGLFFRSATRRIRSHEQLPRALLDYTAKHYAEFLDPHVDPNRKNESSWEVFKKERRPAPVKSG
;
A
#
# COMPACT_ATOMS: atom_id res chain seq x y z
N MET A 1 -8.43 7.20 13.11
CA MET A 1 -7.04 7.29 13.60
C MET A 1 -6.61 6.03 14.36
N LYS A 2 -7.24 5.61 15.45
CA LYS A 2 -6.82 4.46 16.28
C LYS A 2 -6.62 3.14 15.49
N LEU A 3 -7.42 2.89 14.45
CA LEU A 3 -7.30 1.69 13.59
C LEU A 3 -6.16 1.78 12.60
N THR A 4 -5.89 2.94 12.04
CA THR A 4 -4.90 3.11 10.96
C THR A 4 -3.54 3.55 11.47
N SER A 5 -3.52 4.28 12.58
CA SER A 5 -2.33 4.83 13.19
C SER A 5 -2.53 4.96 14.70
N THR A 6 -2.26 6.11 15.28
CA THR A 6 -2.40 6.39 16.70
C THR A 6 -2.94 7.81 16.93
N LEU A 7 -3.57 8.05 18.08
CA LEU A 7 -3.90 9.40 18.58
C LEU A 7 -2.78 9.98 19.46
N GLY A 8 -1.81 9.17 19.85
CA GLY A 8 -0.65 9.53 20.64
C GLY A 8 0.60 9.77 19.77
N ASN A 9 1.75 9.76 20.44
CA ASN A 9 3.07 9.84 19.79
C ASN A 9 3.74 8.45 19.64
N ASP A 10 2.98 7.39 19.89
CA ASP A 10 3.50 6.03 19.89
C ASP A 10 3.90 5.59 18.50
N THR A 11 4.86 4.70 18.43
CA THR A 11 5.13 3.92 17.23
C THR A 11 4.06 2.84 17.09
N VAL A 12 3.54 2.69 15.89
CA VAL A 12 2.59 1.64 15.54
C VAL A 12 3.11 0.83 14.36
N MET A 13 2.80 -0.45 14.38
CA MET A 13 3.25 -1.39 13.35
C MET A 13 2.07 -2.21 12.84
N SER A 14 2.13 -2.60 11.58
CA SER A 14 1.16 -3.49 10.97
C SER A 14 1.84 -4.50 10.09
N TRP A 15 1.47 -5.75 10.22
CA TRP A 15 1.86 -6.81 9.30
C TRP A 15 0.80 -6.97 8.21
N PHE A 16 1.24 -7.35 7.02
CA PHE A 16 0.37 -7.81 5.94
C PHE A 16 0.96 -9.02 5.25
N GLY A 17 0.09 -9.90 4.76
CA GLY A 17 0.50 -11.10 4.03
C GLY A 17 -0.63 -11.68 3.21
N GLY A 18 -0.32 -12.21 2.03
CA GLY A 18 -1.31 -12.75 1.12
C GLY A 18 -0.73 -13.16 -0.23
N HIS A 19 -1.52 -12.96 -1.28
CA HIS A 19 -1.19 -13.40 -2.64
C HIS A 19 -1.43 -12.31 -3.66
N VAL A 20 -0.65 -12.37 -4.72
CA VAL A 20 -0.77 -11.53 -5.91
C VAL A 20 -1.27 -12.39 -7.06
N PHE A 21 -2.33 -11.94 -7.71
CA PHE A 21 -2.98 -12.64 -8.83
C PHE A 21 -2.86 -11.82 -10.11
N SER A 22 -2.86 -12.50 -11.26
CA SER A 22 -3.14 -11.83 -12.52
C SER A 22 -4.63 -11.48 -12.60
N LEU A 23 -4.92 -10.29 -13.08
CA LEU A 23 -6.27 -9.79 -13.37
C LEU A 23 -6.33 -9.43 -14.86
N VAL A 24 -6.92 -10.30 -15.65
CA VAL A 24 -7.07 -10.13 -17.11
C VAL A 24 -8.52 -10.40 -17.47
N ASP A 25 -9.12 -9.49 -18.22
CA ASP A 25 -10.52 -9.61 -18.62
C ASP A 25 -10.78 -10.93 -19.35
N GLY A 26 -11.89 -11.59 -18.98
CA GLY A 26 -12.27 -12.88 -19.52
C GLY A 26 -11.45 -14.08 -19.01
N GLN A 27 -10.53 -13.90 -18.07
CA GLN A 27 -9.76 -14.97 -17.46
C GLN A 27 -10.03 -15.09 -15.96
N THR A 28 -9.93 -16.32 -15.45
CA THR A 28 -9.94 -16.54 -14.00
C THR A 28 -8.66 -15.98 -13.37
N LEU A 29 -8.76 -15.52 -12.13
CA LEU A 29 -7.60 -15.09 -11.35
C LEU A 29 -6.59 -16.23 -11.22
N LYS A 30 -5.34 -15.99 -11.62
CA LYS A 30 -4.24 -16.95 -11.47
C LYS A 30 -3.28 -16.43 -10.41
N PRO A 31 -2.95 -17.20 -9.36
CA PRO A 31 -1.94 -16.80 -8.40
C PRO A 31 -0.58 -16.74 -9.08
N LEU A 32 0.15 -15.65 -8.86
CA LEU A 32 1.46 -15.41 -9.44
C LEU A 32 2.58 -15.57 -8.40
N MET A 33 2.36 -15.03 -7.20
CA MET A 33 3.31 -15.05 -6.10
C MET A 33 2.62 -14.77 -4.77
N ALA A 34 3.25 -15.13 -3.68
CA ALA A 34 2.86 -14.67 -2.36
C ALA A 34 3.49 -13.30 -2.07
N LEU A 35 2.96 -12.60 -1.09
CA LEU A 35 3.44 -11.31 -0.59
C LEU A 35 3.40 -11.32 0.93
N GLU A 36 4.45 -10.84 1.56
CA GLU A 36 4.49 -10.63 3.00
C GLU A 36 5.34 -9.42 3.34
N GLY A 37 4.89 -8.63 4.31
CA GLY A 37 5.59 -7.43 4.71
C GLY A 37 5.04 -6.80 5.97
N PHE A 38 5.57 -5.65 6.30
CA PHE A 38 5.10 -4.84 7.41
C PHE A 38 5.32 -3.36 7.14
N GLY A 39 4.56 -2.55 7.85
CA GLY A 39 4.78 -1.12 7.92
C GLY A 39 4.97 -0.66 9.35
N VAL A 40 5.68 0.44 9.52
CA VAL A 40 5.94 1.08 10.80
C VAL A 40 5.81 2.58 10.68
N GLY A 41 5.30 3.22 11.72
CA GLY A 41 5.15 4.66 11.72
C GLY A 41 4.56 5.22 13.00
N SER A 42 4.26 6.50 12.96
CA SER A 42 3.68 7.26 14.07
C SER A 42 2.72 8.32 13.55
N ALA A 43 2.02 8.98 14.45
CA ALA A 43 1.25 10.17 14.10
C ALA A 43 1.62 11.31 15.05
N LYS A 44 1.58 12.53 14.52
CA LYS A 44 1.78 13.76 15.31
C LYS A 44 0.56 14.65 15.18
N ARG A 45 -0.07 14.97 16.31
CA ARG A 45 -1.12 15.97 16.34
C ARG A 45 -0.53 17.34 16.06
N GLN A 46 -1.15 18.09 15.15
CA GLN A 46 -0.76 19.43 14.78
C GLN A 46 -1.55 20.48 15.60
N PRO A 47 -1.07 21.72 15.71
CA PRO A 47 -1.79 22.80 16.43
C PRO A 47 -3.18 23.08 15.87
N ASP A 48 -3.41 22.87 14.58
CA ASP A 48 -4.72 23.03 13.92
C ASP A 48 -5.68 21.84 14.14
N GLY A 49 -5.27 20.87 14.98
CA GLY A 49 -6.05 19.67 15.27
C GLY A 49 -5.93 18.55 14.24
N THR A 50 -5.20 18.75 13.15
CA THR A 50 -4.90 17.69 12.19
C THR A 50 -3.89 16.69 12.76
N PHE A 51 -3.78 15.51 12.13
CA PHE A 51 -2.77 14.51 12.43
C PHE A 51 -1.86 14.32 11.24
N ARG A 52 -0.57 14.53 11.43
CA ARG A 52 0.46 14.15 10.46
C ARG A 52 0.84 12.70 10.69
N ILE A 53 0.48 11.84 9.74
CA ILE A 53 0.91 10.43 9.74
C ILE A 53 2.24 10.34 9.03
N LEU A 54 3.19 9.70 9.67
CA LEU A 54 4.52 9.37 9.16
C LEU A 54 4.61 7.85 9.09
N TRP A 55 4.72 7.29 7.88
CA TRP A 55 4.66 5.85 7.66
C TRP A 55 5.69 5.41 6.65
N LYS A 56 6.27 4.24 6.84
CA LYS A 56 7.07 3.52 5.86
C LYS A 56 6.72 2.04 5.88
N GLU A 57 6.95 1.35 4.77
CA GLU A 57 6.58 -0.04 4.63
C GLU A 57 7.55 -0.80 3.73
N VAL A 58 7.74 -2.07 4.04
CA VAL A 58 8.51 -3.02 3.24
C VAL A 58 7.71 -4.30 3.05
N GLY A 59 7.80 -4.89 1.86
CA GLY A 59 7.11 -6.14 1.56
C GLY A 59 7.81 -6.92 0.45
N PHE A 60 7.86 -8.22 0.62
CA PHE A 60 8.62 -9.12 -0.24
C PHE A 60 7.70 -10.05 -1.01
N TYR A 61 7.92 -10.11 -2.32
CA TYR A 61 7.32 -11.12 -3.18
C TYR A 61 8.01 -12.46 -2.93
N LYS A 62 7.21 -13.52 -2.79
CA LYS A 62 7.66 -14.84 -2.37
C LYS A 62 7.15 -15.91 -3.32
N ASP A 63 7.89 -16.97 -3.46
CA ASP A 63 7.46 -18.15 -4.19
C ASP A 63 6.23 -18.79 -3.56
N LEU A 64 5.27 -19.20 -4.38
CA LEU A 64 3.98 -19.74 -3.92
C LEU A 64 4.11 -21.09 -3.21
N VAL A 65 5.12 -21.88 -3.55
CA VAL A 65 5.27 -23.26 -3.06
C VAL A 65 6.23 -23.29 -1.89
N THR A 66 7.40 -22.66 -2.04
CA THR A 66 8.47 -22.73 -1.05
C THR A 66 8.38 -21.63 0.00
N GLY A 67 7.67 -20.54 -0.29
CA GLY A 67 7.62 -19.34 0.56
C GLY A 67 8.93 -18.55 0.59
N ALA A 68 9.93 -18.92 -0.20
CA ALA A 68 11.20 -18.19 -0.30
C ALA A 68 11.01 -16.81 -0.95
N VAL A 69 11.77 -15.81 -0.49
CA VAL A 69 11.79 -14.49 -1.13
C VAL A 69 12.39 -14.62 -2.52
N LEU A 70 11.77 -13.96 -3.49
CA LEU A 70 12.13 -14.04 -4.92
C LEU A 70 13.14 -12.94 -5.27
N ASP A 71 14.39 -13.26 -5.56
CA ASP A 71 15.32 -12.32 -6.20
C ASP A 71 15.03 -12.19 -7.70
N THR A 72 14.69 -13.31 -8.33
CA THR A 72 14.25 -13.38 -9.74
C THR A 72 12.95 -14.14 -9.85
N TRP A 73 12.18 -13.83 -10.87
CA TRP A 73 10.90 -14.48 -11.13
C TRP A 73 10.74 -14.84 -12.60
N MET A 74 10.29 -16.07 -12.87
CA MET A 74 9.89 -16.50 -14.21
C MET A 74 8.44 -16.09 -14.44
N ASN A 75 8.23 -15.05 -15.24
CA ASN A 75 6.90 -14.54 -15.50
C ASN A 75 6.09 -15.56 -16.34
N PRO A 76 5.04 -16.18 -15.79
CA PRO A 76 4.28 -17.20 -16.50
C PRO A 76 3.41 -16.64 -17.65
N VAL A 77 3.27 -15.33 -17.75
CA VAL A 77 2.46 -14.65 -18.77
C VAL A 77 3.26 -14.41 -20.05
N ASN A 78 4.54 -14.02 -19.91
CA ASN A 78 5.40 -13.70 -21.05
C ASN A 78 6.61 -14.64 -21.21
N GLY A 79 6.81 -15.57 -20.28
CA GLY A 79 7.92 -16.53 -20.30
C GLY A 79 9.30 -15.92 -20.02
N GLU A 80 9.36 -14.71 -19.47
CA GLU A 80 10.62 -14.03 -19.22
C GLU A 80 11.07 -14.15 -17.77
N ARG A 81 12.37 -14.33 -17.56
CA ARG A 81 12.97 -14.19 -16.23
C ARG A 81 13.26 -12.72 -15.97
N THR A 82 12.72 -12.19 -14.89
CA THR A 82 12.87 -10.80 -14.48
C THR A 82 13.51 -10.71 -13.09
N GLN A 83 14.19 -9.60 -12.82
CA GLN A 83 14.66 -9.31 -11.49
C GLN A 83 13.53 -8.63 -10.69
N VAL A 84 13.18 -9.22 -9.58
CA VAL A 84 12.11 -8.72 -8.72
C VAL A 84 12.53 -7.39 -8.07
N MET A 85 11.59 -6.47 -7.99
CA MET A 85 11.72 -5.27 -7.17
C MET A 85 10.67 -5.34 -6.08
N HIS A 86 11.11 -5.46 -4.86
CA HIS A 86 10.25 -5.54 -3.67
C HIS A 86 9.64 -4.18 -3.31
N ILE A 87 8.58 -4.21 -2.50
CA ILE A 87 8.00 -2.99 -1.93
C ILE A 87 8.96 -2.45 -0.87
N HIS A 88 9.38 -1.19 -0.99
CA HIS A 88 10.24 -0.51 -0.02
C HIS A 88 9.96 0.99 0.02
N ASN A 89 8.75 1.32 0.44
CA ASN A 89 8.26 2.70 0.51
C ASN A 89 8.80 3.37 1.78
N ARG A 90 9.83 4.22 1.62
CA ARG A 90 10.53 4.90 2.72
C ARG A 90 9.77 6.08 3.31
N GLY A 91 8.71 6.53 2.66
CA GLY A 91 7.81 7.58 3.14
C GLY A 91 6.44 7.44 2.49
N VAL A 92 5.42 7.21 3.31
CA VAL A 92 4.00 7.22 2.96
C VAL A 92 3.33 8.19 3.92
N ASN A 93 3.77 9.46 3.85
CA ASN A 93 3.33 10.50 4.77
C ASN A 93 1.99 11.08 4.32
N SER A 94 1.10 11.30 5.26
CA SER A 94 -0.21 11.89 4.99
C SER A 94 -0.66 12.81 6.13
N THR A 95 -1.63 13.67 5.86
CA THR A 95 -2.26 14.49 6.88
C THR A 95 -3.74 14.17 6.92
N ILE A 96 -4.28 13.91 8.10
CA ILE A 96 -5.70 13.63 8.32
C ILE A 96 -6.27 14.71 9.22
N ALA A 97 -7.36 15.34 8.76
CA ALA A 97 -8.11 16.29 9.55
C ALA A 97 -9.13 15.59 10.47
N PRO A 98 -9.43 16.13 11.66
CA PRO A 98 -10.44 15.56 12.56
C PRO A 98 -11.82 15.45 11.92
N SER A 99 -12.16 16.34 11.00
CA SER A 99 -13.43 16.41 10.29
C SER A 99 -13.37 15.86 8.88
N PHE A 100 -12.45 14.97 8.57
CA PHE A 100 -12.32 14.31 7.27
C PHE A 100 -12.48 15.17 6.00
N LYS A 101 -12.20 16.46 6.06
CA LYS A 101 -11.72 17.11 4.84
C LYS A 101 -10.37 16.46 4.58
N ARG A 102 -10.28 15.61 3.61
CA ARG A 102 -9.00 15.06 3.16
C ARG A 102 -8.17 16.22 2.63
N VAL A 103 -7.46 16.87 3.55
CA VAL A 103 -6.47 17.87 3.20
C VAL A 103 -5.29 17.06 2.69
N GLN A 104 -5.22 16.98 1.39
CA GLN A 104 -4.04 16.68 0.59
C GLN A 104 -2.94 15.82 1.22
N GLY A 105 -2.65 14.80 0.57
CA GLY A 105 -1.63 13.83 0.87
C GLY A 105 -2.09 12.49 0.38
N GLY A 106 -2.58 12.44 -0.85
CA GLY A 106 -2.71 11.19 -1.58
C GLY A 106 -1.34 10.53 -1.70
N PRO A 107 -1.26 9.27 -2.14
CA PRO A 107 -0.02 8.66 -2.51
C PRO A 107 0.82 9.61 -3.35
N PRO A 108 2.15 9.48 -3.30
CA PRO A 108 3.09 10.35 -4.02
C PRO A 108 2.71 10.52 -5.48
N GLY A 109 2.84 11.71 -6.02
CA GLY A 109 2.52 12.01 -7.41
C GLY A 109 1.03 12.30 -7.70
N MET A 110 0.15 12.27 -6.71
CA MET A 110 -1.21 12.76 -6.87
C MET A 110 -1.23 14.27 -6.84
N SER A 111 -1.56 14.89 -7.96
CA SER A 111 -1.91 16.30 -8.00
C SER A 111 -3.19 16.53 -7.19
N GLU A 112 -3.23 17.65 -6.49
CA GLU A 112 -4.30 18.09 -5.58
C GLU A 112 -5.72 18.01 -6.14
N ALA A 113 -5.86 17.98 -7.46
CA ALA A 113 -7.12 18.13 -8.17
C ALA A 113 -7.93 16.83 -8.35
N ARG A 114 -7.45 15.64 -7.95
CA ARG A 114 -8.05 14.39 -8.44
C ARG A 114 -8.33 13.28 -7.44
N VAL A 115 -8.29 13.54 -6.15
CA VAL A 115 -8.87 12.61 -5.18
C VAL A 115 -10.33 12.99 -4.96
N GLU A 116 -11.11 12.91 -5.99
CA GLU A 116 -12.55 12.87 -5.85
C GLU A 116 -12.92 11.48 -5.32
N ASN A 117 -12.97 11.38 -4.00
CA ASN A 117 -13.58 10.24 -3.37
C ASN A 117 -15.08 10.49 -3.32
N ALA A 118 -15.71 10.49 -4.51
CA ALA A 118 -17.14 10.73 -4.69
C ALA A 118 -18.00 9.77 -3.84
N ASN A 119 -17.44 8.62 -3.43
CA ASN A 119 -18.15 7.58 -2.70
C ASN A 119 -18.40 7.91 -1.23
N TYR A 120 -17.79 8.98 -0.69
CA TYR A 120 -17.86 9.28 0.74
C TYR A 120 -18.32 10.71 1.05
N ARG A 121 -18.84 11.40 0.05
CA ARG A 121 -19.51 12.70 0.27
C ARG A 121 -20.96 12.46 0.66
N HIS A 122 -21.46 13.29 1.55
CA HIS A 122 -22.90 13.35 1.79
C HIS A 122 -23.60 13.71 0.47
N PRO A 123 -24.60 12.96 0.00
CA PRO A 123 -25.20 13.17 -1.32
C PRO A 123 -25.75 14.59 -1.51
N ASP A 124 -26.16 15.24 -0.45
CA ASP A 124 -26.83 16.54 -0.49
C ASP A 124 -25.91 17.72 -0.10
N ASP A 125 -24.64 17.47 0.23
CA ASP A 125 -23.69 18.52 0.59
C ASP A 125 -22.28 18.21 0.05
N PRO A 126 -21.85 18.83 -1.06
CA PRO A 126 -20.52 18.62 -1.61
C PRO A 126 -19.38 19.08 -0.69
N ASN A 127 -19.69 19.88 0.33
CA ASN A 127 -18.74 20.35 1.35
C ASN A 127 -18.80 19.54 2.63
N SER A 128 -19.66 18.52 2.70
CA SER A 128 -19.79 17.71 3.91
C SER A 128 -18.48 17.04 4.27
N PRO A 129 -18.24 16.82 5.56
CA PRO A 129 -17.10 16.03 5.99
C PRO A 129 -17.15 14.64 5.34
N PHE A 130 -15.99 14.13 5.01
CA PHE A 130 -15.81 12.77 4.56
C PHE A 130 -16.23 11.78 5.66
N ILE A 131 -17.21 10.94 5.40
CA ILE A 131 -17.66 9.93 6.34
C ILE A 131 -17.02 8.60 5.96
N LEU A 132 -16.14 8.09 6.82
CA LEU A 132 -15.64 6.73 6.66
C LEU A 132 -16.81 5.74 6.83
N PRO A 133 -17.06 4.86 5.86
CA PRO A 133 -18.04 3.82 6.03
C PRO A 133 -17.60 2.89 7.16
N TRP A 134 -18.41 2.83 8.19
CA TRP A 134 -18.19 1.96 9.32
C TRP A 134 -19.49 1.27 9.72
N PHE A 135 -19.40 0.11 10.31
CA PHE A 135 -20.54 -0.60 10.85
C PHE A 135 -20.13 -1.37 12.10
N GLN A 136 -21.10 -1.52 12.97
CA GLN A 136 -20.95 -2.26 14.21
C GLN A 136 -21.77 -3.54 14.15
N VAL A 137 -21.15 -4.64 14.55
CA VAL A 137 -21.82 -5.93 14.72
C VAL A 137 -21.40 -6.50 16.06
N ALA A 138 -22.38 -6.70 16.95
CA ALA A 138 -22.12 -7.14 18.32
C ALA A 138 -21.07 -6.27 19.02
N ASP A 139 -19.98 -6.87 19.46
CA ASP A 139 -18.87 -6.24 20.18
C ASP A 139 -17.73 -5.76 19.26
N THR A 140 -17.93 -5.74 17.96
CA THR A 140 -16.91 -5.33 16.98
C THR A 140 -17.33 -4.11 16.18
N VAL A 141 -16.35 -3.33 15.76
CA VAL A 141 -16.48 -2.24 14.80
C VAL A 141 -15.58 -2.48 13.60
N SER A 142 -16.12 -2.33 12.42
CA SER A 142 -15.39 -2.45 11.15
C SER A 142 -15.41 -1.14 10.41
N VAL A 143 -14.27 -0.75 9.84
CA VAL A 143 -14.10 0.50 9.09
C VAL A 143 -13.50 0.19 7.73
N TRP A 144 -14.16 0.63 6.67
CA TRP A 144 -13.66 0.62 5.32
C TRP A 144 -12.83 1.87 5.03
N MET A 145 -11.73 1.68 4.33
CA MET A 145 -10.92 2.77 3.80
C MET A 145 -10.55 2.42 2.36
N ASP A 146 -10.98 3.26 1.43
CA ASP A 146 -10.73 3.06 0.02
C ASP A 146 -9.87 4.19 -0.54
N VAL A 147 -9.00 3.84 -1.45
CA VAL A 147 -8.22 4.77 -2.25
C VAL A 147 -8.42 4.42 -3.71
N SER A 148 -8.81 5.39 -4.52
CA SER A 148 -8.85 5.23 -5.97
C SER A 148 -8.16 6.41 -6.62
N ALA A 149 -7.18 6.12 -7.48
CA ALA A 149 -6.37 7.16 -8.11
C ALA A 149 -6.03 6.80 -9.55
N VAL A 150 -6.00 7.81 -10.40
CA VAL A 150 -5.43 7.74 -11.75
C VAL A 150 -4.31 8.77 -11.83
N LEU A 151 -3.10 8.30 -12.06
CA LEU A 151 -1.87 9.10 -12.03
C LEU A 151 -1.19 9.08 -13.39
N PRO A 152 -0.46 10.14 -13.78
CA PRO A 152 0.47 10.07 -14.88
C PRO A 152 1.50 8.96 -14.62
N ASN A 153 1.79 8.15 -15.64
CA ASN A 153 2.82 7.12 -15.52
C ASN A 153 4.22 7.78 -15.64
N PRO A 154 5.08 7.66 -14.61
CA PRO A 154 6.44 8.20 -14.69
C PRO A 154 7.34 7.44 -15.67
N LEU A 155 6.87 6.31 -16.23
CA LEU A 155 7.54 5.47 -17.22
C LEU A 155 6.83 5.61 -18.58
N PRO A 156 7.14 6.66 -19.39
CA PRO A 156 6.47 6.84 -20.69
C PRO A 156 6.70 5.65 -21.62
N PRO A 157 5.70 5.15 -22.35
CA PRO A 157 5.83 3.95 -23.21
C PRO A 157 6.93 4.05 -24.26
N LYS A 158 7.25 5.26 -24.75
CA LYS A 158 8.32 5.46 -25.72
C LYS A 158 9.72 5.20 -25.16
N GLU A 159 9.93 5.56 -23.88
CA GLU A 159 11.21 5.39 -23.19
C GLU A 159 11.31 4.05 -22.47
N TRP A 160 10.16 3.52 -22.03
CA TRP A 160 10.03 2.32 -21.22
C TRP A 160 9.04 1.32 -21.87
N PRO A 161 9.30 0.86 -23.10
CA PRO A 161 8.31 0.08 -23.88
C PRO A 161 7.96 -1.26 -23.25
N ARG A 162 8.83 -1.82 -22.43
CA ARG A 162 8.63 -3.13 -21.79
C ARG A 162 8.09 -3.04 -20.38
N GLU A 163 8.32 -1.94 -19.69
CA GLU A 163 7.96 -1.69 -18.29
C GLU A 163 6.64 -0.93 -18.16
N SER A 164 6.34 -0.12 -19.15
CA SER A 164 5.21 0.79 -19.09
C SER A 164 3.87 0.06 -19.27
N SER A 165 2.92 0.38 -18.42
CA SER A 165 1.52 -0.04 -18.53
C SER A 165 0.63 0.94 -19.29
N GLY A 166 1.21 1.96 -19.93
CA GLY A 166 0.48 3.00 -20.65
C GLY A 166 0.76 4.41 -20.11
N ALA A 167 -0.01 5.39 -20.55
CA ALA A 167 0.20 6.79 -20.19
C ALA A 167 -0.20 7.11 -18.73
N THR A 168 -1.06 6.29 -18.14
CA THR A 168 -1.56 6.48 -16.78
C THR A 168 -1.44 5.20 -15.96
N ILE A 169 -1.39 5.37 -14.64
CA ILE A 169 -1.45 4.29 -13.65
C ILE A 169 -2.75 4.45 -12.90
N ARG A 170 -3.59 3.43 -12.90
CA ARG A 170 -4.78 3.35 -12.05
C ARG A 170 -4.50 2.44 -10.87
N ILE A 171 -4.68 2.97 -9.67
CA ILE A 171 -4.58 2.22 -8.42
C ILE A 171 -5.93 2.31 -7.72
N ALA A 172 -6.43 1.17 -7.25
CA ALA A 172 -7.56 1.12 -6.34
C ALA A 172 -7.19 0.21 -5.17
N GLU A 173 -7.29 0.74 -3.97
CA GLU A 173 -7.00 0.00 -2.74
C GLU A 173 -8.23 0.02 -1.84
N GLN A 174 -8.48 -1.11 -1.21
CA GLN A 174 -9.56 -1.30 -0.26
C GLN A 174 -9.00 -1.93 1.00
N THR A 175 -9.21 -1.28 2.13
CA THR A 175 -8.80 -1.79 3.43
C THR A 175 -10.02 -1.89 4.32
N LEU A 176 -10.24 -3.07 4.89
CA LEU A 176 -11.22 -3.31 5.95
C LEU A 176 -10.48 -3.65 7.23
N ASN A 177 -10.63 -2.84 8.26
CA ASN A 177 -10.07 -3.11 9.58
C ASN A 177 -11.19 -3.31 10.60
N THR A 178 -11.10 -4.38 11.38
CA THR A 178 -12.07 -4.75 12.42
C THR A 178 -11.38 -4.81 13.77
N ALA A 179 -11.95 -4.15 14.76
CA ALA A 179 -11.46 -4.11 16.14
C ALA A 179 -12.60 -4.36 17.14
N LYS A 180 -12.24 -4.63 18.39
CA LYS A 180 -13.22 -4.67 19.48
C LYS A 180 -13.79 -3.28 19.70
N LEU A 181 -15.10 -3.18 19.84
CA LEU A 181 -15.79 -1.93 20.08
C LEU A 181 -15.35 -1.29 21.41
N ALA A 182 -15.13 -2.10 22.45
CA ALA A 182 -14.67 -1.62 23.74
C ALA A 182 -13.32 -0.91 23.63
N ASP A 183 -12.32 -1.51 22.96
CA ASP A 183 -11.00 -0.91 22.77
C ASP A 183 -11.07 0.34 21.88
N PHE A 184 -11.88 0.28 20.83
CA PHE A 184 -12.07 1.41 19.91
C PHE A 184 -12.67 2.62 20.63
N SER A 185 -13.60 2.40 21.56
CA SER A 185 -14.30 3.43 22.32
C SER A 185 -13.54 3.91 23.54
N ASP A 186 -12.52 3.18 24.02
CA ASP A 186 -11.75 3.53 25.22
C ASP A 186 -10.88 4.78 24.96
N PRO A 187 -11.15 5.92 25.63
CA PRO A 187 -10.38 7.14 25.45
C PRO A 187 -8.93 7.04 25.96
N ALA A 188 -8.60 6.05 26.78
CA ALA A 188 -7.26 5.84 27.30
C ALA A 188 -6.33 5.17 26.26
N LEU A 189 -6.90 4.49 25.25
CA LEU A 189 -6.11 3.85 24.21
C LEU A 189 -5.85 4.82 23.07
N SER A 190 -4.58 5.07 22.77
CA SER A 190 -4.14 5.87 21.62
C SER A 190 -4.26 5.11 20.29
N SER A 191 -4.08 3.80 20.32
CA SER A 191 -4.22 2.89 19.17
C SER A 191 -4.88 1.59 19.62
N VAL A 192 -5.47 0.85 18.67
CA VAL A 192 -6.17 -0.40 18.96
C VAL A 192 -5.62 -1.54 18.11
N ASP A 193 -5.73 -2.76 18.63
CA ASP A 193 -5.47 -3.96 17.86
C ASP A 193 -6.60 -4.16 16.85
N TYR A 194 -6.23 -4.63 15.67
CA TYR A 194 -7.18 -4.96 14.61
C TYR A 194 -6.72 -6.16 13.81
N VAL A 195 -7.68 -6.82 13.19
CA VAL A 195 -7.49 -7.72 12.07
C VAL A 195 -8.22 -7.15 10.87
N GLY A 196 -7.71 -7.40 9.68
CA GLY A 196 -8.31 -6.81 8.50
C GLY A 196 -7.91 -7.48 7.19
N ALA A 197 -8.38 -6.89 6.11
CA ALA A 197 -8.02 -7.26 4.76
C ALA A 197 -7.56 -6.00 4.00
N TRP A 198 -6.55 -6.17 3.18
CA TRP A 198 -6.10 -5.18 2.23
C TRP A 198 -6.12 -5.79 0.83
N ASN A 199 -6.82 -5.14 -0.07
CA ASN A 199 -6.91 -5.51 -1.47
C ASN A 199 -6.42 -4.35 -2.32
N ARG A 200 -5.72 -4.67 -3.41
CA ARG A 200 -5.25 -3.65 -4.35
C ARG A 200 -5.41 -4.13 -5.78
N PHE A 201 -5.92 -3.26 -6.61
CA PHE A 201 -5.92 -3.39 -8.06
C PHE A 201 -4.89 -2.41 -8.63
N SER A 202 -4.00 -2.88 -9.46
CA SER A 202 -2.98 -2.05 -10.10
C SER A 202 -2.67 -2.57 -11.50
N PRO A 203 -2.11 -1.74 -12.38
CA PRO A 203 -1.47 -2.25 -13.58
C PRO A 203 -0.35 -3.22 -13.25
N TRP A 204 0.17 -3.91 -14.25
CA TRP A 204 1.38 -4.70 -14.14
C TRP A 204 2.51 -3.86 -13.57
N LEU A 205 3.27 -4.41 -12.62
CA LEU A 205 4.44 -3.73 -12.07
C LEU A 205 5.55 -3.65 -13.13
N PRO A 206 6.32 -2.55 -13.15
CA PRO A 206 7.32 -2.32 -14.19
C PRO A 206 8.33 -3.46 -14.36
N TRP A 207 8.80 -4.01 -13.24
CA TRP A 207 9.78 -5.10 -13.25
C TRP A 207 9.25 -6.42 -13.83
N MET A 208 7.94 -6.56 -14.04
CA MET A 208 7.33 -7.73 -14.66
C MET A 208 7.46 -7.73 -16.20
N LEU A 209 7.87 -6.61 -16.79
CA LEU A 209 8.13 -6.44 -18.23
C LEU A 209 6.92 -6.82 -19.10
N MET A 210 5.75 -6.34 -18.73
CA MET A 210 4.48 -6.66 -19.40
C MET A 210 4.14 -5.73 -20.56
N GLY A 211 4.88 -4.64 -20.77
CA GLY A 211 4.90 -3.74 -21.91
C GLY A 211 3.59 -3.56 -22.67
N GLY A 212 2.62 -2.81 -22.15
CA GLY A 212 1.35 -2.54 -22.83
C GLY A 212 0.38 -3.72 -22.92
N ARG A 213 0.69 -4.88 -22.36
CA ARG A 213 -0.24 -6.01 -22.31
C ARG A 213 -1.47 -5.67 -21.48
N PRO A 214 -2.68 -6.06 -21.92
CA PRO A 214 -3.91 -5.82 -21.17
C PRO A 214 -3.91 -6.53 -19.81
N GLY A 215 -4.72 -6.03 -18.88
CA GLY A 215 -4.84 -6.56 -17.53
C GLY A 215 -3.92 -5.89 -16.53
N GLY A 216 -3.73 -6.54 -15.39
CA GLY A 216 -2.97 -6.03 -14.26
C GLY A 216 -2.90 -7.05 -13.12
N LEU A 217 -2.83 -6.55 -11.92
CA LEU A 217 -2.66 -7.32 -10.70
C LEU A 217 -3.81 -7.09 -9.73
N PHE A 218 -4.17 -8.14 -9.04
CA PHE A 218 -5.01 -8.11 -7.86
C PHE A 218 -4.21 -8.63 -6.66
N PHE A 219 -4.00 -7.78 -5.67
CA PHE A 219 -3.42 -8.14 -4.38
C PHE A 219 -4.55 -8.44 -3.40
N ARG A 220 -4.44 -9.54 -2.70
CA ARG A 220 -5.37 -9.95 -1.65
C ARG A 220 -4.57 -10.36 -0.42
N SER A 221 -4.66 -9.58 0.64
CA SER A 221 -3.85 -9.76 1.85
C SER A 221 -4.70 -9.61 3.10
N ALA A 222 -4.37 -10.41 4.11
CA ALA A 222 -4.75 -10.15 5.48
C ALA A 222 -3.83 -9.08 6.07
N THR A 223 -4.34 -8.29 7.00
CA THR A 223 -3.56 -7.32 7.76
C THR A 223 -3.87 -7.43 9.25
N ARG A 224 -2.93 -7.05 10.08
CA ARG A 224 -3.17 -6.92 11.51
C ARG A 224 -2.20 -5.95 12.17
N ARG A 225 -2.65 -5.35 13.26
CA ARG A 225 -1.76 -4.62 14.17
C ARG A 225 -0.82 -5.60 14.84
N ILE A 226 0.46 -5.21 14.95
CA ILE A 226 1.47 -5.88 15.75
C ILE A 226 2.10 -4.87 16.70
N ARG A 227 2.62 -5.35 17.83
CA ARG A 227 3.14 -4.50 18.91
C ARG A 227 4.67 -4.42 18.91
N SER A 228 5.34 -5.39 18.30
CA SER A 228 6.79 -5.42 18.17
C SER A 228 7.22 -6.23 16.95
N HIS A 229 8.47 -6.07 16.53
CA HIS A 229 9.08 -6.86 15.47
C HIS A 229 9.13 -8.37 15.80
N GLU A 230 9.17 -8.74 17.08
CA GLU A 230 9.20 -10.14 17.52
C GLU A 230 7.94 -10.92 17.12
N GLN A 231 6.85 -10.23 16.85
CA GLN A 231 5.61 -10.83 16.33
C GLN A 231 5.64 -11.12 14.84
N LEU A 232 6.69 -10.67 14.13
CA LEU A 232 6.88 -10.94 12.71
C LEU A 232 7.53 -12.32 12.50
N PRO A 233 7.24 -12.98 11.36
CA PRO A 233 7.93 -14.21 10.99
C PRO A 233 9.46 -14.00 10.94
N ARG A 234 10.22 -14.93 11.52
CA ARG A 234 11.67 -14.82 11.61
C ARG A 234 12.34 -14.60 10.25
N ALA A 235 11.92 -15.34 9.23
CA ALA A 235 12.46 -15.22 7.88
C ALA A 235 12.23 -13.82 7.28
N LEU A 236 11.09 -13.17 7.58
CA LEU A 236 10.80 -11.80 7.17
C LEU A 236 11.77 -10.82 7.83
N LEU A 237 12.00 -10.97 9.15
CA LEU A 237 12.93 -10.12 9.88
C LEU A 237 14.36 -10.27 9.41
N ASP A 238 14.85 -11.50 9.23
CA ASP A 238 16.22 -11.78 8.80
C ASP A 238 16.50 -11.22 7.41
N TYR A 239 15.56 -11.37 6.49
CA TYR A 239 15.69 -10.79 5.15
C TYR A 239 15.65 -9.25 5.19
N THR A 240 14.77 -8.67 6.01
CA THR A 240 14.70 -7.21 6.20
C THR A 240 16.01 -6.68 6.79
N ALA A 241 16.53 -7.31 7.84
CA ALA A 241 17.78 -6.88 8.48
C ALA A 241 18.96 -6.91 7.52
N LYS A 242 18.98 -7.89 6.62
CA LYS A 242 20.06 -8.05 5.65
C LYS A 242 20.01 -7.06 4.49
N HIS A 243 18.82 -6.73 3.99
CA HIS A 243 18.66 -6.02 2.72
C HIS A 243 17.98 -4.65 2.83
N TYR A 244 17.23 -4.41 3.93
CA TYR A 244 16.36 -3.25 4.12
C TYR A 244 16.33 -2.81 5.59
N ALA A 245 17.50 -2.81 6.26
CA ALA A 245 17.62 -2.60 7.71
C ALA A 245 16.97 -1.31 8.21
N GLU A 246 16.89 -0.28 7.37
CA GLU A 246 16.25 1.00 7.70
C GLU A 246 14.75 0.89 8.03
N PHE A 247 14.10 -0.20 7.62
CA PHE A 247 12.68 -0.42 7.94
C PHE A 247 12.46 -1.00 9.34
N LEU A 248 13.51 -1.47 10.00
CA LEU A 248 13.44 -1.89 11.40
C LEU A 248 13.53 -0.70 12.38
N ASP A 249 14.06 0.44 11.93
CA ASP A 249 14.01 1.68 12.70
C ASP A 249 12.61 2.30 12.58
N PRO A 250 11.90 2.64 13.67
CA PRO A 250 10.58 3.27 13.59
C PRO A 250 10.61 4.73 13.09
N HIS A 251 11.77 5.36 13.01
CA HIS A 251 11.88 6.75 12.57
C HIS A 251 11.51 6.91 11.10
N VAL A 252 10.63 7.88 10.81
CA VAL A 252 10.25 8.29 9.46
C VAL A 252 10.53 9.78 9.31
N ASP A 253 11.33 10.16 8.30
CA ASP A 253 11.61 11.56 8.00
C ASP A 253 10.31 12.30 7.59
N PRO A 254 9.86 13.31 8.36
CA PRO A 254 8.64 14.05 8.05
C PRO A 254 8.72 14.85 6.75
N ASN A 255 9.93 15.16 6.28
CA ASN A 255 10.14 15.94 5.06
C ASN A 255 10.36 15.05 3.83
N ARG A 256 10.43 13.73 4.03
CA ARG A 256 10.61 12.82 2.90
C ARG A 256 9.42 12.90 1.96
N LYS A 257 9.72 13.13 0.70
CA LYS A 257 8.71 13.05 -0.37
C LYS A 257 8.24 11.61 -0.50
N ASN A 258 6.95 11.44 -0.54
CA ASN A 258 6.36 10.17 -0.91
C ASN A 258 6.72 9.81 -2.36
N GLU A 259 6.92 8.54 -2.66
CA GLU A 259 7.24 8.05 -4.00
C GLU A 259 6.42 6.80 -4.31
N SER A 260 5.87 6.73 -5.51
CA SER A 260 5.22 5.53 -5.99
C SER A 260 6.25 4.44 -6.35
N SER A 261 5.85 3.18 -6.35
CA SER A 261 6.72 2.07 -6.80
C SER A 261 7.25 2.29 -8.23
N TRP A 262 6.52 3.00 -9.10
CA TRP A 262 6.95 3.35 -10.44
C TRP A 262 8.04 4.44 -10.46
N GLU A 263 7.94 5.45 -9.57
CA GLU A 263 8.99 6.46 -9.42
C GLU A 263 10.26 5.87 -8.84
N VAL A 264 10.14 4.99 -7.84
CA VAL A 264 11.27 4.25 -7.26
C VAL A 264 11.91 3.38 -8.34
N PHE A 265 11.13 2.63 -9.11
CA PHE A 265 11.63 1.83 -10.21
C PHE A 265 12.42 2.67 -11.23
N LYS A 266 11.88 3.82 -11.64
CA LYS A 266 12.54 4.73 -12.59
C LYS A 266 13.90 5.22 -12.08
N LYS A 267 14.05 5.41 -10.78
CA LYS A 267 15.31 5.83 -10.14
C LYS A 267 16.33 4.71 -10.07
N GLU A 268 15.90 3.50 -9.76
CA GLU A 268 16.77 2.35 -9.48
C GLU A 268 17.10 1.50 -10.69
N ARG A 269 16.36 1.66 -11.79
CA ARG A 269 16.46 0.80 -12.99
C ARG A 269 16.68 1.61 -14.26
N ARG A 270 17.07 0.89 -15.30
CA ARG A 270 17.15 1.37 -16.69
C ARG A 270 16.15 0.61 -17.54
N PRO A 271 15.72 1.18 -18.69
CA PRO A 271 14.86 0.47 -19.62
C PRO A 271 15.48 -0.86 -20.05
N ALA A 272 14.68 -1.92 -20.04
CA ALA A 272 15.13 -3.22 -20.52
C ALA A 272 15.34 -3.19 -22.05
N PRO A 273 16.33 -3.91 -22.59
CA PRO A 273 16.54 -3.99 -24.03
C PRO A 273 15.28 -4.46 -24.75
N VAL A 274 14.93 -3.79 -25.84
CA VAL A 274 13.85 -4.25 -26.72
C VAL A 274 14.34 -5.51 -27.41
N LYS A 275 13.57 -6.59 -27.34
CA LYS A 275 13.89 -7.80 -28.11
C LYS A 275 13.81 -7.47 -29.59
N SER A 276 14.91 -7.61 -30.31
CA SER A 276 14.87 -7.70 -31.78
C SER A 276 14.02 -8.89 -32.14
N GLY A 277 12.88 -8.64 -32.79
CA GLY A 277 11.98 -9.67 -33.31
C GLY A 277 12.63 -10.54 -34.37
#